data_6dcab08bd7eebcf02e12d7dcd881d80a
#
_entry.id   6dcab08bd7eebcf02e12d7dcd881d80a
#
_cell.length_a   1.000
_cell.length_b   1.000
_cell.length_c   1.000
_cell.angle_alpha   90.00
_cell.angle_beta   90.00
_cell.angle_gamma   90.00
#
_symmetry.space_group_name_H-M   'P 1'
#
loop_
_entity.id
_entity.type
_entity.pdbx_description
1 polymer ?
#
loop_
_entity_poly.entity_id
_entity_poly.type
_entity_poly.pdbx_seq_one_letter_code
_entity_poly.pdbx_strand_id
1 'polypeptide(L)'
;MIINPTAVIGNNCNLSQFVTIGAIDGNAAEIGDNVYIGPNVCLIENVRIGNNVTIGSGSVVTHDIPDNATAAGNYAKVLNYDRPGKYVENRWDEADN
;
A
#
# COMPACT_ATOMS: atom_id res chain seq x y z
N MET A 1 -11.90 -8.57 -0.89
CA MET A 1 -10.56 -8.17 -1.37
C MET A 1 -10.27 -8.86 -2.68
N ILE A 2 -9.83 -8.12 -3.65
CA ILE A 2 -9.47 -8.66 -4.97
C ILE A 2 -8.03 -8.27 -5.25
N ILE A 3 -7.16 -9.26 -5.45
CA ILE A 3 -5.74 -9.04 -5.68
C ILE A 3 -5.35 -9.73 -6.98
N ASN A 4 -4.86 -8.95 -7.94
CA ASN A 4 -4.38 -9.51 -9.20
C ASN A 4 -3.17 -10.42 -8.93
N PRO A 5 -3.10 -11.60 -9.56
CA PRO A 5 -2.02 -12.56 -9.27
C PRO A 5 -0.62 -12.08 -9.65
N THR A 6 -0.48 -11.01 -10.43
CA THR A 6 0.83 -10.45 -10.75
C THR A 6 1.31 -9.44 -9.72
N ALA A 7 0.52 -9.13 -8.69
CA ALA A 7 0.93 -8.21 -7.64
C ALA A 7 2.09 -8.79 -6.82
N VAL A 8 3.01 -7.92 -6.44
CA VAL A 8 4.11 -8.25 -5.54
C VAL A 8 3.90 -7.50 -4.23
N ILE A 9 3.82 -8.24 -3.14
CA ILE A 9 3.53 -7.66 -1.82
C ILE A 9 4.65 -8.06 -0.87
N GLY A 10 5.27 -7.07 -0.26
CA GLY A 10 6.38 -7.27 0.68
C GLY A 10 5.93 -7.84 2.03
N ASN A 11 6.82 -7.73 3.01
CA ASN A 11 6.61 -8.26 4.34
C ASN A 11 5.86 -7.28 5.24
N ASN A 12 5.11 -7.80 6.20
CA ASN A 12 4.43 -7.00 7.20
C ASN A 12 3.46 -5.98 6.61
N CYS A 13 2.69 -6.39 5.61
CA CYS A 13 1.67 -5.54 5.01
C CYS A 13 0.30 -5.84 5.59
N ASN A 14 -0.43 -4.79 5.94
CA ASN A 14 -1.82 -4.88 6.38
C ASN A 14 -2.72 -4.42 5.24
N LEU A 15 -3.46 -5.37 4.69
CA LEU A 15 -4.46 -5.08 3.67
C LEU A 15 -5.83 -5.19 4.31
N SER A 16 -6.54 -4.09 4.37
CA SER A 16 -7.87 -4.04 4.98
C SER A 16 -8.94 -4.60 4.03
N GLN A 17 -10.17 -4.68 4.51
CA GLN A 17 -11.27 -5.23 3.71
C GLN A 17 -11.56 -4.38 2.47
N PHE A 18 -12.05 -5.03 1.43
CA PHE A 18 -12.46 -4.39 0.17
C PHE A 18 -11.33 -3.69 -0.58
N VAL A 19 -10.08 -4.06 -0.31
CA VAL A 19 -8.94 -3.58 -1.11
C VAL A 19 -8.98 -4.25 -2.47
N THR A 20 -8.72 -3.48 -3.52
CA THR A 20 -8.61 -3.98 -4.88
C THR A 20 -7.25 -3.64 -5.45
N ILE A 21 -6.51 -4.64 -5.88
CA ILE A 21 -5.24 -4.46 -6.60
C ILE A 21 -5.48 -4.97 -8.01
N GLY A 22 -5.68 -4.02 -8.92
CA GLY A 22 -5.89 -4.31 -10.32
C GLY A 22 -4.57 -4.43 -11.08
N ALA A 23 -4.67 -4.60 -12.38
CA ALA A 23 -3.51 -4.68 -13.25
C ALA A 23 -3.79 -3.97 -14.56
N ILE A 24 -2.71 -3.52 -15.19
CA ILE A 24 -2.74 -3.05 -16.57
C ILE A 24 -1.71 -3.87 -17.36
N ASP A 25 -2.13 -4.42 -18.50
CA ASP A 25 -1.26 -5.25 -19.36
C ASP A 25 -0.55 -6.38 -18.59
N GLY A 26 -1.24 -6.98 -17.62
CA GLY A 26 -0.68 -8.08 -16.84
C GLY A 26 0.30 -7.66 -15.73
N ASN A 27 0.44 -6.36 -15.48
CA ASN A 27 1.31 -5.83 -14.42
C ASN A 27 0.46 -5.17 -13.35
N ALA A 28 0.55 -5.68 -12.14
CA ALA A 28 -0.11 -5.11 -10.98
C ALA A 28 0.88 -4.36 -10.09
N ALA A 29 0.39 -3.76 -9.03
CA ALA A 29 1.19 -2.99 -8.11
C ALA A 29 2.31 -3.82 -7.48
N GLU A 30 3.43 -3.15 -7.20
CA GLU A 30 4.47 -3.65 -6.32
C GLU A 30 4.39 -2.90 -5.00
N ILE A 31 4.26 -3.62 -3.90
CA ILE A 31 4.08 -3.04 -2.57
C ILE A 31 5.29 -3.44 -1.73
N GLY A 32 5.95 -2.45 -1.12
CA GLY A 32 7.11 -2.67 -0.28
C GLY A 32 6.75 -3.30 1.07
N ASP A 33 7.65 -3.14 2.04
CA ASP A 33 7.49 -3.69 3.38
C ASP A 33 6.84 -2.69 4.33
N ASN A 34 6.16 -3.19 5.36
CA ASN A 34 5.54 -2.38 6.41
C ASN A 34 4.53 -1.37 5.85
N VAL A 35 3.68 -1.81 4.93
CA VAL A 35 2.68 -0.96 4.29
C VAL A 35 1.30 -1.24 4.88
N TYR A 36 0.60 -0.19 5.24
CA TYR A 36 -0.80 -0.25 5.64
C TYR A 36 -1.67 0.28 4.51
N ILE A 37 -2.62 -0.52 4.07
CA ILE A 37 -3.60 -0.13 3.05
C ILE A 37 -4.98 -0.21 3.69
N GLY A 38 -5.62 0.93 3.83
CA GLY A 38 -6.93 1.04 4.46
C GLY A 38 -8.06 0.40 3.65
N PRO A 39 -9.24 0.29 4.23
CA PRO A 39 -10.39 -0.33 3.55
C PRO A 39 -10.81 0.45 2.31
N ASN A 40 -11.32 -0.27 1.33
CA ASN A 40 -11.84 0.28 0.07
C ASN A 40 -10.80 1.04 -0.76
N VAL A 41 -9.52 0.75 -0.59
CA VAL A 41 -8.47 1.34 -1.42
C VAL A 41 -8.39 0.58 -2.75
N CYS A 42 -8.22 1.33 -3.83
CA CYS A 42 -7.95 0.77 -5.17
C CYS A 42 -6.55 1.16 -5.62
N LEU A 43 -5.74 0.17 -5.97
CA LEU A 43 -4.47 0.36 -6.67
C LEU A 43 -4.72 -0.06 -8.12
N ILE A 44 -4.83 0.90 -9.02
CA ILE A 44 -5.41 0.64 -10.33
C ILE A 44 -4.44 0.54 -11.50
N GLU A 45 -3.18 0.67 -11.26
CA GLU A 45 -2.17 0.54 -12.30
C GLU A 45 -0.96 -0.20 -11.74
N ASN A 46 0.10 -0.34 -12.54
CA ASN A 46 1.33 -0.94 -12.08
C ASN A 46 2.14 0.01 -11.20
N VAL A 47 1.49 0.59 -10.21
CA VAL A 47 2.12 1.55 -9.31
C VAL A 47 3.10 0.84 -8.37
N ARG A 48 4.09 1.59 -7.92
CA ARG A 48 5.02 1.14 -6.89
C ARG A 48 4.72 1.88 -5.59
N ILE A 49 4.45 1.11 -4.56
CA ILE A 49 4.25 1.62 -3.20
C ILE A 49 5.51 1.32 -2.42
N GLY A 50 6.16 2.35 -1.91
CA GLY A 50 7.41 2.20 -1.17
C GLY A 50 7.24 1.52 0.18
N ASN A 51 8.32 1.49 0.97
CA ASN A 51 8.31 0.92 2.31
C ASN A 51 7.74 1.90 3.33
N ASN A 52 7.15 1.38 4.39
CA ASN A 52 6.63 2.18 5.51
C ASN A 52 5.55 3.19 5.08
N VAL A 53 4.76 2.84 4.09
CA VAL A 53 3.71 3.69 3.53
C VAL A 53 2.37 3.40 4.20
N THR A 54 1.58 4.44 4.39
CA THR A 54 0.18 4.35 4.83
C THR A 54 -0.71 4.93 3.76
N ILE A 55 -1.70 4.16 3.34
CA ILE A 55 -2.71 4.63 2.38
C ILE A 55 -4.06 4.65 3.08
N GLY A 56 -4.65 5.85 3.18
CA GLY A 56 -5.91 6.07 3.85
C GLY A 56 -7.09 5.41 3.14
N SER A 57 -8.14 5.08 3.90
CA SER A 57 -9.31 4.39 3.39
C SER A 57 -9.97 5.14 2.22
N GLY A 58 -10.52 4.38 1.29
CA GLY A 58 -11.24 4.92 0.14
C GLY A 58 -10.38 5.56 -0.92
N SER A 59 -9.06 5.50 -0.80
CA SER A 59 -8.14 6.14 -1.75
C SER A 59 -8.09 5.41 -3.08
N VAL A 60 -7.86 6.16 -4.15
CA VAL A 60 -7.61 5.62 -5.48
C VAL A 60 -6.18 6.00 -5.87
N VAL A 61 -5.30 5.01 -5.96
CA VAL A 61 -3.87 5.22 -6.20
C VAL A 61 -3.57 4.97 -7.67
N THR A 62 -3.11 6.01 -8.35
CA THR A 62 -2.80 5.98 -9.78
C THR A 62 -1.34 6.29 -10.08
N HIS A 63 -0.57 6.67 -9.06
CA HIS A 63 0.84 7.03 -9.20
C HIS A 63 1.64 6.36 -8.09
N ASP A 64 2.95 6.29 -8.28
CA ASP A 64 3.86 5.74 -7.27
C ASP A 64 3.79 6.54 -5.97
N ILE A 65 3.91 5.85 -4.85
CA ILE A 65 3.95 6.47 -3.53
C ILE A 65 5.34 6.20 -2.94
N PRO A 66 6.10 7.25 -2.60
CA PRO A 66 7.45 7.07 -2.10
C PRO A 66 7.50 6.50 -0.68
N ASP A 67 8.68 6.03 -0.29
CA ASP A 67 8.91 5.49 1.04
C ASP A 67 8.51 6.49 2.13
N ASN A 68 8.02 5.97 3.23
CA ASN A 68 7.69 6.72 4.45
C ASN A 68 6.54 7.70 4.31
N ALA A 69 5.79 7.64 3.23
CA ALA A 69 4.70 8.58 2.96
C ALA A 69 3.37 8.09 3.53
N THR A 70 2.55 9.06 3.92
CA THR A 70 1.11 8.84 4.13
C THR A 70 0.38 9.50 2.97
N ALA A 71 -0.43 8.73 2.27
CA ALA A 71 -1.16 9.20 1.12
C ALA A 71 -2.65 8.90 1.24
N ALA A 72 -3.48 9.74 0.66
CA ALA A 72 -4.92 9.52 0.67
C ALA A 72 -5.60 10.33 -0.43
N GLY A 73 -6.83 9.95 -0.72
CA GLY A 73 -7.72 10.69 -1.60
C GLY A 73 -7.97 10.01 -2.95
N ASN A 74 -8.81 10.64 -3.73
CA ASN A 74 -9.11 10.23 -5.08
C ASN A 74 -8.83 11.43 -6.02
N TYR A 75 -7.74 11.44 -6.76
CA TYR A 75 -6.67 10.42 -6.69
C TYR A 75 -5.75 10.68 -5.49
N ALA A 76 -5.10 9.61 -5.00
CA ALA A 76 -4.28 9.69 -3.81
C ALA A 76 -3.08 10.63 -3.99
N LYS A 77 -2.83 11.42 -2.96
CA LYS A 77 -1.70 12.34 -2.88
C LYS A 77 -0.95 12.12 -1.59
N VAL A 78 0.35 12.36 -1.61
CA VAL A 78 1.14 12.33 -0.39
C VAL A 78 0.72 13.49 0.51
N LEU A 79 0.35 13.18 1.74
CA LEU A 79 -0.08 14.15 2.73
C LEU A 79 1.08 14.56 3.64
N ASN A 80 1.89 13.60 4.06
CA ASN A 80 3.03 13.85 4.94
C ASN A 80 3.95 12.64 4.97
N TYR A 81 5.08 12.81 5.68
CA TYR A 81 6.05 11.75 5.92
C TYR A 81 6.29 11.53 7.42
N ASP A 82 5.33 11.93 8.26
CA ASP A 82 5.53 12.04 9.70
C ASP A 82 5.36 10.70 10.44
N ARG A 83 4.74 9.71 9.80
CA ARG A 83 4.35 8.47 10.47
C ARG A 83 4.72 7.23 9.67
N PRO A 84 5.99 7.05 9.33
CA PRO A 84 6.38 5.92 8.48
C PRO A 84 6.10 4.57 9.17
N GLY A 85 5.27 3.76 8.53
CA GLY A 85 4.96 2.42 9.01
C GLY A 85 4.19 2.33 10.32
N LYS A 86 3.65 3.43 10.81
CA LYS A 86 3.05 3.49 12.15
C LYS A 86 1.80 2.62 12.29
N TYR A 87 1.04 2.46 11.22
CA TYR A 87 -0.23 1.76 11.27
C TYR A 87 -0.12 0.26 11.01
N VAL A 88 1.09 -0.24 10.78
CA VAL A 88 1.29 -1.68 10.65
C VAL A 88 1.47 -2.27 12.04
N GLU A 89 0.43 -2.95 12.50
CA GLU A 89 0.44 -3.67 13.77
C GLU A 89 0.80 -5.14 13.52
N ASN A 90 1.13 -5.88 14.56
CA ASN A 90 1.43 -7.31 14.46
C ASN A 90 2.52 -7.62 13.43
N ARG A 91 3.42 -6.69 13.20
CA ARG A 91 4.52 -6.92 12.27
C ARG A 91 5.52 -7.90 12.84
N TRP A 92 6.11 -8.65 11.95
CA TRP A 92 7.29 -9.42 12.28
C TRP A 92 8.46 -8.46 12.50
N ASP A 93 9.04 -8.50 13.69
CA ASP A 93 10.21 -7.68 14.00
C ASP A 93 11.45 -8.57 13.95
N GLU A 94 12.26 -8.41 12.91
CA GLU A 94 13.46 -9.23 12.73
C GLU A 94 14.50 -8.99 13.82
N ALA A 95 14.49 -7.85 14.47
CA ALA A 95 15.41 -7.55 15.54
C ALA A 95 15.13 -8.38 16.80
N ASP A 96 13.93 -8.92 16.92
CA ASP A 96 13.53 -9.73 18.07
C ASP A 96 13.77 -11.24 17.87
N ASN A 97 14.36 -11.60 16.77
CA ASN A 97 14.61 -13.02 16.43
C ASN A 97 16.00 -13.46 16.83
#